data_caabb64096e7162652ea5a85bf40053a
#
_entry.id   caabb64096e7162652ea5a85bf40053a
#
_cell.length_a   1.000
_cell.length_b   1.000
_cell.length_c   1.000
_cell.angle_alpha   90.00
_cell.angle_beta   90.00
_cell.angle_gamma   90.00
#
_symmetry.space_group_name_H-M   'P 1'
#
loop_
_entity.id
_entity.type
_entity.pdbx_description
1 polymer ?
#
loop_
_entity_poly.entity_id
_entity_poly.type
_entity_poly.pdbx_seq_one_letter_code
_entity_poly.pdbx_strand_id
1 'polypeptide(L)'
;MKGKIVLIVGGSGGIGSATAKRLGKEGAKVILAARNKAKAEEIAKEINDNGGEAFAIETDATNPRAVERMASEIENQLGKIDVLINAFGQGIIQPFMDIDPADAKEIIDVNVYGTFLVTQTVMKHMKEDEPTSVVMFPGTMGKYVMKNASVYAASKFAIQGFTKALVEEQRRGKTKFSLLYLGGVDTAFWDDDRVNMRVKKDMMLSPEEVADAVFYAVNQPTGSVMNEIVIQPESHQLV
;
A
#
# COMPACT_ATOMS: atom_id res chain seq x y z
N MET A 1 -1.90 -0.34 18.56
CA MET A 1 -1.54 -1.43 17.59
C MET A 1 -0.93 -2.67 18.25
N LYS A 2 -0.78 -2.65 19.57
CA LYS A 2 -0.07 -3.71 20.32
C LYS A 2 -0.59 -5.13 19.99
N GLY A 3 0.32 -5.99 19.53
CA GLY A 3 0.05 -7.39 19.18
C GLY A 3 -0.72 -7.63 17.88
N LYS A 4 -1.13 -6.57 17.14
CA LYS A 4 -1.78 -6.69 15.85
C LYS A 4 -0.79 -7.20 14.79
N ILE A 5 -1.22 -8.14 13.95
CA ILE A 5 -0.45 -8.67 12.82
C ILE A 5 -0.73 -7.79 11.61
N VAL A 6 0.29 -7.08 11.15
CA VAL A 6 0.20 -6.10 10.06
C VAL A 6 1.06 -6.55 8.88
N LEU A 7 0.41 -6.87 7.76
CA LEU A 7 1.08 -7.18 6.51
C LEU A 7 1.18 -5.92 5.64
N ILE A 8 2.40 -5.57 5.24
CA ILE A 8 2.70 -4.48 4.32
C ILE A 8 3.29 -5.06 3.04
N VAL A 9 2.51 -5.11 1.97
CA VAL A 9 3.00 -5.50 0.65
C VAL A 9 3.57 -4.25 -0.03
N GLY A 10 4.81 -4.34 -0.51
CA GLY A 10 5.63 -3.18 -0.88
C GLY A 10 6.41 -2.61 0.32
N GLY A 11 6.66 -3.43 1.35
CA GLY A 11 7.29 -3.04 2.60
C GLY A 11 8.72 -2.48 2.47
N SER A 12 9.43 -2.75 1.37
CA SER A 12 10.76 -2.16 1.10
C SER A 12 10.72 -0.82 0.36
N GLY A 13 9.55 -0.33 -0.07
CA GLY A 13 9.37 0.99 -0.68
C GLY A 13 9.36 2.13 0.34
N GLY A 14 9.44 3.39 -0.11
CA GLY A 14 9.48 4.55 0.77
C GLY A 14 8.29 4.60 1.75
N ILE A 15 7.06 4.60 1.23
CA ILE A 15 5.83 4.61 2.05
C ILE A 15 5.74 3.34 2.91
N GLY A 16 6.02 2.16 2.32
CA GLY A 16 5.91 0.89 3.05
C GLY A 16 6.88 0.79 4.22
N SER A 17 8.13 1.21 4.04
CA SER A 17 9.17 1.18 5.09
C SER A 17 8.87 2.16 6.22
N ALA A 18 8.48 3.40 5.90
CA ALA A 18 8.09 4.39 6.90
C ALA A 18 6.86 3.91 7.71
N THR A 19 5.86 3.35 7.00
CA THR A 19 4.68 2.76 7.65
C THR A 19 5.06 1.59 8.57
N ALA A 20 5.96 0.71 8.13
CA ALA A 20 6.44 -0.40 8.94
C ALA A 20 7.10 0.07 10.25
N LYS A 21 8.01 1.04 10.15
CA LYS A 21 8.66 1.64 11.32
C LYS A 21 7.65 2.29 12.27
N ARG A 22 6.70 3.04 11.71
CA ARG A 22 5.66 3.73 12.49
C ARG A 22 4.78 2.75 13.26
N LEU A 23 4.32 1.68 12.60
CA LEU A 23 3.44 0.69 13.23
C LEU A 23 4.20 -0.24 14.18
N GLY A 24 5.44 -0.59 13.87
CA GLY A 24 6.33 -1.34 14.78
C GLY A 24 6.55 -0.61 16.10
N LYS A 25 6.78 0.70 16.05
CA LYS A 25 6.89 1.57 17.25
C LYS A 25 5.63 1.54 18.12
N GLU A 26 4.46 1.31 17.52
CA GLU A 26 3.17 1.18 18.22
C GLU A 26 2.87 -0.24 18.70
N GLY A 27 3.85 -1.14 18.62
CA GLY A 27 3.79 -2.51 19.12
C GLY A 27 3.06 -3.49 18.20
N ALA A 28 2.91 -3.18 16.92
CA ALA A 28 2.44 -4.15 15.93
C ALA A 28 3.53 -5.17 15.60
N LYS A 29 3.12 -6.40 15.25
CA LYS A 29 3.96 -7.38 14.57
C LYS A 29 3.89 -7.10 13.08
N VAL A 30 4.98 -6.59 12.49
CA VAL A 30 5.00 -6.09 11.13
C VAL A 30 5.63 -7.10 10.19
N ILE A 31 4.94 -7.44 9.11
CA ILE A 31 5.45 -8.29 8.04
C ILE A 31 5.68 -7.42 6.80
N LEU A 32 6.93 -7.34 6.35
CA LEU A 32 7.33 -6.62 5.15
C LEU A 32 7.43 -7.60 3.98
N ALA A 33 6.41 -7.63 3.13
CA ALA A 33 6.43 -8.41 1.90
C ALA A 33 6.97 -7.55 0.75
N ALA A 34 8.02 -8.02 0.07
CA ALA A 34 8.66 -7.28 -1.01
C ALA A 34 9.43 -8.22 -1.96
N ARG A 35 9.63 -7.80 -3.22
CA ARG A 35 10.50 -8.52 -4.17
C ARG A 35 11.97 -8.47 -3.75
N ASN A 36 12.41 -7.33 -3.22
CA ASN A 36 13.76 -7.18 -2.66
C ASN A 36 13.75 -7.57 -1.18
N LYS A 37 13.98 -8.86 -0.93
CA LYS A 37 14.01 -9.43 0.41
C LYS A 37 15.09 -8.81 1.28
N ALA A 38 16.30 -8.63 0.76
CA ALA A 38 17.43 -8.09 1.52
C ALA A 38 17.10 -6.70 2.09
N LYS A 39 16.53 -5.81 1.27
CA LYS A 39 16.10 -4.48 1.73
C LYS A 39 14.98 -4.55 2.78
N ALA A 40 14.04 -5.50 2.64
CA ALA A 40 12.99 -5.71 3.63
C ALA A 40 13.57 -6.25 4.96
N GLU A 41 14.59 -7.13 4.91
CA GLU A 41 15.30 -7.64 6.08
C GLU A 41 16.08 -6.55 6.84
N GLU A 42 16.71 -5.62 6.11
CA GLU A 42 17.38 -4.45 6.72
C GLU A 42 16.38 -3.59 7.52
N ILE A 43 15.19 -3.33 6.94
CA ILE A 43 14.14 -2.55 7.60
C ILE A 43 13.58 -3.32 8.80
N ALA A 44 13.33 -4.61 8.66
CA ALA A 44 12.86 -5.46 9.77
C ALA A 44 13.87 -5.48 10.91
N LYS A 45 15.18 -5.59 10.59
CA LYS A 45 16.25 -5.51 11.58
C LYS A 45 16.25 -4.17 12.31
N GLU A 46 16.12 -3.05 11.60
CA GLU A 46 16.05 -1.72 12.20
C GLU A 46 14.87 -1.60 13.19
N ILE A 47 13.70 -2.13 12.82
CA ILE A 47 12.52 -2.15 13.71
C ILE A 47 12.80 -2.99 14.95
N ASN A 48 13.39 -4.16 14.79
CA ASN A 48 13.70 -5.09 15.89
C ASN A 48 14.77 -4.51 16.83
N ASP A 49 15.81 -3.89 16.30
CA ASP A 49 16.88 -3.23 17.07
C ASP A 49 16.32 -2.07 17.93
N ASN A 50 15.19 -1.46 17.50
CA ASN A 50 14.47 -0.42 18.22
C ASN A 50 13.33 -0.95 19.12
N GLY A 51 13.31 -2.27 19.40
CA GLY A 51 12.37 -2.90 20.33
C GLY A 51 10.99 -3.22 19.75
N GLY A 52 10.82 -3.15 18.43
CA GLY A 52 9.63 -3.63 17.71
C GLY A 52 9.73 -5.12 17.38
N GLU A 53 8.75 -5.62 16.62
CA GLU A 53 8.73 -7.00 16.11
C GLU A 53 8.40 -6.96 14.61
N ALA A 54 9.38 -7.31 13.76
CA ALA A 54 9.21 -7.26 12.30
C ALA A 54 9.89 -8.44 11.60
N PHE A 55 9.30 -8.85 10.48
CA PHE A 55 9.71 -9.99 9.66
C PHE A 55 9.69 -9.59 8.19
N ALA A 56 10.57 -10.18 7.38
CA ALA A 56 10.62 -9.96 5.95
C ALA A 56 10.27 -11.24 5.17
N ILE A 57 9.40 -11.13 4.17
CA ILE A 57 9.02 -12.23 3.29
C ILE A 57 9.20 -11.80 1.84
N GLU A 58 9.92 -12.62 1.05
CA GLU A 58 10.02 -12.39 -0.38
C GLU A 58 8.70 -12.70 -1.08
N THR A 59 8.14 -11.70 -1.78
CA THR A 59 6.85 -11.85 -2.45
C THR A 59 6.78 -10.99 -3.71
N ASP A 60 6.42 -11.62 -4.82
CA ASP A 60 5.95 -10.94 -6.01
C ASP A 60 4.42 -10.88 -5.94
N ALA A 61 3.89 -9.66 -5.84
CA ALA A 61 2.45 -9.40 -5.73
C ALA A 61 1.64 -9.83 -6.98
N THR A 62 2.31 -10.05 -8.12
CA THR A 62 1.68 -10.50 -9.37
C THR A 62 1.69 -12.03 -9.53
N ASN A 63 2.36 -12.75 -8.64
CA ASN A 63 2.47 -14.22 -8.69
C ASN A 63 1.51 -14.88 -7.69
N PRO A 64 0.46 -15.60 -8.15
CA PRO A 64 -0.53 -16.20 -7.27
C PRO A 64 0.06 -17.18 -6.25
N ARG A 65 1.07 -17.97 -6.66
CA ARG A 65 1.71 -18.95 -5.77
C ARG A 65 2.55 -18.26 -4.69
N ALA A 66 3.22 -17.16 -5.04
CA ALA A 66 4.01 -16.40 -4.09
C ALA A 66 3.12 -15.70 -3.04
N VAL A 67 2.00 -15.13 -3.48
CA VAL A 67 1.03 -14.47 -2.60
C VAL A 67 0.35 -15.46 -1.65
N GLU A 68 -0.07 -16.63 -2.16
CA GLU A 68 -0.67 -17.69 -1.33
C GLU A 68 0.33 -18.24 -0.30
N ARG A 69 1.57 -18.51 -0.73
CA ARG A 69 2.64 -18.97 0.18
C ARG A 69 2.89 -17.94 1.30
N MET A 70 3.00 -16.65 0.96
CA MET A 70 3.17 -15.57 1.93
C MET A 70 2.05 -15.55 2.97
N ALA A 71 0.79 -15.56 2.52
CA ALA A 71 -0.36 -15.49 3.43
C ALA A 71 -0.45 -16.71 4.36
N SER A 72 -0.24 -17.91 3.80
CA SER A 72 -0.22 -19.17 4.57
C SER A 72 0.94 -19.22 5.57
N GLU A 73 2.12 -18.75 5.19
CA GLU A 73 3.29 -18.68 6.09
C GLU A 73 3.04 -17.77 7.28
N ILE A 74 2.45 -16.58 7.03
CA ILE A 74 2.07 -15.64 8.10
C ILE A 74 1.06 -16.28 9.05
N GLU A 75 -0.02 -16.87 8.52
CA GLU A 75 -1.04 -17.50 9.37
C GLU A 75 -0.47 -18.64 10.21
N ASN A 76 0.39 -19.48 9.65
CA ASN A 76 0.99 -20.62 10.37
C ASN A 76 1.99 -20.19 11.45
N GLN A 77 2.74 -19.10 11.25
CA GLN A 77 3.80 -18.70 12.18
C GLN A 77 3.31 -17.67 13.21
N LEU A 78 2.43 -16.77 12.81
CA LEU A 78 2.04 -15.60 13.61
C LEU A 78 0.55 -15.56 13.94
N GLY A 79 -0.28 -16.22 13.14
CA GLY A 79 -1.74 -16.20 13.23
C GLY A 79 -2.41 -15.35 12.15
N LYS A 80 -3.73 -15.22 12.24
CA LYS A 80 -4.55 -14.49 11.26
C LYS A 80 -4.22 -12.99 11.24
N ILE A 81 -4.23 -12.42 10.04
CA ILE A 81 -3.84 -11.04 9.77
C ILE A 81 -4.92 -10.06 10.25
N ASP A 82 -4.51 -9.01 10.95
CA ASP A 82 -5.40 -7.92 11.40
C ASP A 82 -5.48 -6.77 10.38
N VAL A 83 -4.35 -6.44 9.74
CA VAL A 83 -4.25 -5.30 8.84
C VAL A 83 -3.46 -5.66 7.59
N LEU A 84 -4.02 -5.33 6.41
CA LEU A 84 -3.34 -5.36 5.13
C LEU A 84 -3.09 -3.94 4.64
N ILE A 85 -1.85 -3.65 4.23
CA ILE A 85 -1.46 -2.39 3.62
C ILE A 85 -0.85 -2.67 2.24
N ASN A 86 -1.54 -2.28 1.18
CA ASN A 86 -1.09 -2.45 -0.21
C ASN A 86 -0.23 -1.25 -0.65
N ALA A 87 1.01 -1.16 -0.15
CA ALA A 87 1.94 -0.04 -0.38
C ALA A 87 2.85 -0.24 -1.61
N PHE A 88 2.43 -1.06 -2.57
CA PHE A 88 3.16 -1.28 -3.81
C PHE A 88 2.46 -0.63 -5.01
N GLY A 89 3.22 -0.42 -6.06
CA GLY A 89 2.74 0.11 -7.32
C GLY A 89 3.87 0.72 -8.12
N GLN A 90 3.61 0.92 -9.40
CA GLN A 90 4.52 1.54 -10.35
C GLN A 90 3.81 2.67 -11.07
N GLY A 91 4.56 3.60 -11.65
CA GLY A 91 4.04 4.73 -12.41
C GLY A 91 4.58 4.78 -13.83
N ILE A 92 3.82 5.45 -14.69
CA ILE A 92 4.25 5.86 -16.02
C ILE A 92 3.66 7.24 -16.30
N ILE A 93 4.54 8.21 -16.56
CA ILE A 93 4.17 9.61 -16.85
C ILE A 93 4.95 10.04 -18.09
N GLN A 94 4.34 9.82 -19.25
CA GLN A 94 4.89 10.20 -20.55
C GLN A 94 3.76 10.38 -21.59
N PRO A 95 3.99 11.04 -22.73
CA PRO A 95 2.97 11.20 -23.77
C PRO A 95 2.37 9.87 -24.17
N PHE A 96 1.04 9.80 -24.32
CA PHE A 96 0.32 8.55 -24.61
C PHE A 96 0.87 7.81 -25.84
N MET A 97 1.25 8.53 -26.88
CA MET A 97 1.77 7.94 -28.11
C MET A 97 3.17 7.33 -27.96
N ASP A 98 3.89 7.65 -26.88
CA ASP A 98 5.25 7.19 -26.61
C ASP A 98 5.26 6.03 -25.59
N ILE A 99 4.10 5.65 -25.04
CA ILE A 99 3.99 4.56 -24.07
C ILE A 99 4.20 3.22 -24.78
N ASP A 100 5.20 2.45 -24.34
CA ASP A 100 5.35 1.06 -24.77
C ASP A 100 4.15 0.23 -24.26
N PRO A 101 3.48 -0.54 -25.14
CA PRO A 101 2.39 -1.44 -24.73
C PRO A 101 2.80 -2.45 -23.63
N ALA A 102 4.07 -2.88 -23.58
CA ALA A 102 4.56 -3.77 -22.55
C ALA A 102 4.63 -3.07 -21.18
N ASP A 103 5.09 -1.80 -21.14
CA ASP A 103 5.08 -0.99 -19.93
C ASP A 103 3.64 -0.73 -19.45
N ALA A 104 2.75 -0.38 -20.36
CA ALA A 104 1.33 -0.20 -20.04
C ALA A 104 0.74 -1.46 -19.40
N LYS A 105 1.04 -2.63 -19.97
CA LYS A 105 0.61 -3.93 -19.42
C LYS A 105 1.19 -4.17 -18.04
N GLU A 106 2.49 -3.93 -17.84
CA GLU A 106 3.15 -4.09 -16.54
C GLU A 106 2.51 -3.22 -15.45
N ILE A 107 2.21 -1.95 -15.76
CA ILE A 107 1.51 -1.05 -14.83
C ILE A 107 0.15 -1.61 -14.40
N ILE A 108 -0.62 -2.15 -15.33
CA ILE A 108 -1.92 -2.76 -15.02
C ILE A 108 -1.74 -4.06 -14.24
N ASP A 109 -0.79 -4.91 -14.62
CA ASP A 109 -0.51 -6.16 -13.91
C ASP A 109 -0.10 -5.89 -12.46
N VAL A 110 0.80 -4.95 -12.22
CA VAL A 110 1.26 -4.64 -10.85
C VAL A 110 0.18 -3.91 -10.07
N ASN A 111 -0.33 -2.78 -10.58
CA ASN A 111 -1.19 -1.91 -9.80
C ASN A 111 -2.61 -2.46 -9.62
N VAL A 112 -3.16 -3.11 -10.64
CA VAL A 112 -4.56 -3.58 -10.63
C VAL A 112 -4.64 -5.05 -10.29
N TYR A 113 -4.07 -5.92 -11.12
CA TYR A 113 -4.14 -7.35 -10.90
C TYR A 113 -3.43 -7.78 -9.61
N GLY A 114 -2.24 -7.24 -9.33
CA GLY A 114 -1.52 -7.50 -8.08
C GLY A 114 -2.32 -7.07 -6.84
N THR A 115 -2.94 -5.88 -6.89
CA THR A 115 -3.79 -5.41 -5.78
C THR A 115 -5.00 -6.32 -5.58
N PHE A 116 -5.68 -6.72 -6.66
CA PHE A 116 -6.77 -7.69 -6.59
C PHE A 116 -6.30 -9.01 -5.97
N LEU A 117 -5.23 -9.60 -6.51
CA LEU A 117 -4.71 -10.90 -6.09
C LEU A 117 -4.30 -10.91 -4.60
N VAL A 118 -3.51 -9.93 -4.19
CA VAL A 118 -3.07 -9.78 -2.79
C VAL A 118 -4.28 -9.62 -1.87
N THR A 119 -5.19 -8.72 -2.21
CA THR A 119 -6.37 -8.45 -1.37
C THR A 119 -7.26 -9.67 -1.24
N GLN A 120 -7.58 -10.34 -2.37
CA GLN A 120 -8.43 -11.53 -2.36
C GLN A 120 -7.82 -12.67 -1.53
N THR A 121 -6.52 -12.93 -1.72
CA THR A 121 -5.83 -13.99 -0.99
C THR A 121 -5.74 -13.65 0.50
N VAL A 122 -5.24 -12.45 0.84
CA VAL A 122 -5.03 -12.07 2.24
C VAL A 122 -6.33 -12.01 3.02
N MET A 123 -7.43 -11.56 2.42
CA MET A 123 -8.74 -11.54 3.10
C MET A 123 -9.21 -12.91 3.58
N LYS A 124 -8.80 -14.01 2.95
CA LYS A 124 -9.09 -15.39 3.40
C LYS A 124 -8.29 -15.77 4.66
N HIS A 125 -7.17 -15.08 4.90
CA HIS A 125 -6.27 -15.27 6.04
C HIS A 125 -6.42 -14.18 7.12
N MET A 126 -7.41 -13.28 6.97
CA MET A 126 -7.75 -12.28 7.99
C MET A 126 -8.67 -12.85 9.06
N LYS A 127 -8.72 -12.19 10.21
CA LYS A 127 -9.66 -12.52 11.29
C LYS A 127 -11.10 -12.31 10.82
N GLU A 128 -11.99 -13.23 11.15
CA GLU A 128 -13.39 -13.18 10.74
C GLU A 128 -14.30 -12.53 11.79
N ASP A 129 -13.99 -12.78 13.05
CA ASP A 129 -14.82 -12.35 14.18
C ASP A 129 -14.38 -11.03 14.81
N GLU A 130 -13.22 -10.50 14.44
CA GLU A 130 -12.67 -9.25 14.92
C GLU A 130 -12.59 -8.20 13.81
N PRO A 131 -12.60 -6.89 14.16
CA PRO A 131 -12.37 -5.83 13.17
C PRO A 131 -10.99 -5.94 12.55
N THR A 132 -10.96 -5.99 11.22
CA THR A 132 -9.76 -5.99 10.39
C THR A 132 -9.73 -4.76 9.47
N SER A 133 -8.57 -4.42 8.91
CA SER A 133 -8.44 -3.23 8.07
C SER A 133 -7.63 -3.51 6.81
N VAL A 134 -8.05 -2.92 5.71
CA VAL A 134 -7.34 -2.93 4.43
C VAL A 134 -7.10 -1.49 3.98
N VAL A 135 -5.83 -1.13 3.75
CA VAL A 135 -5.45 0.20 3.27
C VAL A 135 -4.99 0.13 1.83
N MET A 136 -5.54 1.02 1.01
CA MET A 136 -5.27 1.15 -0.41
C MET A 136 -4.76 2.54 -0.76
N PHE A 137 -3.86 2.63 -1.74
CA PHE A 137 -3.27 3.89 -2.19
C PHE A 137 -3.63 4.19 -3.66
N PRO A 138 -4.86 4.67 -3.94
CA PRO A 138 -5.18 5.17 -5.26
C PRO A 138 -4.39 6.45 -5.60
N GLY A 139 -3.88 7.15 -4.58
CA GLY A 139 -3.27 8.46 -4.78
C GLY A 139 -4.26 9.49 -5.31
N THR A 140 -3.85 10.73 -5.47
CA THR A 140 -4.71 11.77 -6.08
C THR A 140 -5.13 11.42 -7.49
N MET A 141 -4.31 10.60 -8.22
CA MET A 141 -4.64 10.09 -9.54
C MET A 141 -5.85 9.12 -9.56
N GLY A 142 -6.35 8.68 -8.43
CA GLY A 142 -7.63 7.97 -8.32
C GLY A 142 -8.85 8.88 -8.29
N LYS A 143 -8.67 10.20 -8.16
CA LYS A 143 -9.75 11.22 -8.19
C LYS A 143 -9.58 12.22 -9.35
N TYR A 144 -8.35 12.56 -9.67
CA TYR A 144 -7.99 13.57 -10.65
C TYR A 144 -7.12 12.96 -11.74
N VAL A 145 -7.07 13.60 -12.89
CA VAL A 145 -6.21 13.19 -13.99
C VAL A 145 -5.14 14.24 -14.24
N MET A 146 -4.00 13.78 -14.71
CA MET A 146 -2.88 14.63 -15.09
C MET A 146 -2.48 14.32 -16.55
N LYS A 147 -2.03 15.35 -17.28
CA LYS A 147 -1.44 15.16 -18.61
C LYS A 147 -0.32 14.11 -18.55
N ASN A 148 -0.21 13.29 -19.55
CA ASN A 148 0.79 12.24 -19.72
C ASN A 148 0.71 11.07 -18.72
N ALA A 149 -0.36 10.96 -17.93
CA ALA A 149 -0.54 9.90 -16.92
C ALA A 149 -1.69 8.93 -17.27
N SER A 150 -2.03 8.75 -18.53
CA SER A 150 -3.24 8.01 -18.93
C SER A 150 -3.34 6.61 -18.36
N VAL A 151 -2.32 5.77 -18.54
CA VAL A 151 -2.29 4.39 -18.04
C VAL A 151 -2.19 4.37 -16.52
N TYR A 152 -1.34 5.23 -15.95
CA TYR A 152 -1.18 5.33 -14.49
C TYR A 152 -2.48 5.77 -13.80
N ALA A 153 -3.12 6.83 -14.31
CA ALA A 153 -4.42 7.27 -13.80
C ALA A 153 -5.48 6.16 -13.92
N ALA A 154 -5.58 5.49 -15.08
CA ALA A 154 -6.49 4.37 -15.25
C ALA A 154 -6.30 3.28 -14.19
N SER A 155 -5.04 2.92 -13.87
CA SER A 155 -4.72 1.94 -12.82
C SER A 155 -5.16 2.42 -11.42
N LYS A 156 -5.01 3.71 -11.13
CA LYS A 156 -5.39 4.29 -9.84
C LYS A 156 -6.91 4.45 -9.67
N PHE A 157 -7.63 4.79 -10.74
CA PHE A 157 -9.10 4.74 -10.75
C PHE A 157 -9.63 3.32 -10.58
N ALA A 158 -8.95 2.31 -11.18
CA ALA A 158 -9.32 0.92 -10.99
C ALA A 158 -9.23 0.50 -9.51
N ILE A 159 -8.17 0.89 -8.77
CA ILE A 159 -8.05 0.63 -7.33
C ILE A 159 -9.20 1.26 -6.55
N GLN A 160 -9.58 2.51 -6.88
CA GLN A 160 -10.72 3.17 -6.24
C GLN A 160 -12.02 2.39 -6.48
N GLY A 161 -12.34 2.08 -7.74
CA GLY A 161 -13.56 1.35 -8.11
C GLY A 161 -13.63 -0.02 -7.46
N PHE A 162 -12.52 -0.78 -7.52
CA PHE A 162 -12.38 -2.07 -6.86
C PHE A 162 -12.65 -1.99 -5.36
N THR A 163 -12.01 -1.05 -4.66
CA THR A 163 -12.18 -0.92 -3.21
C THR A 163 -13.60 -0.51 -2.83
N LYS A 164 -14.23 0.41 -3.60
CA LYS A 164 -15.64 0.79 -3.35
C LYS A 164 -16.59 -0.39 -3.51
N ALA A 165 -16.36 -1.27 -4.48
CA ALA A 165 -17.14 -2.51 -4.64
C ALA A 165 -16.96 -3.43 -3.42
N LEU A 166 -15.73 -3.64 -2.95
CA LEU A 166 -15.46 -4.43 -1.75
C LEU A 166 -16.12 -3.86 -0.49
N VAL A 167 -16.18 -2.53 -0.33
CA VAL A 167 -16.91 -1.89 0.77
C VAL A 167 -18.39 -2.29 0.77
N GLU A 168 -19.03 -2.32 -0.41
CA GLU A 168 -20.43 -2.74 -0.52
C GLU A 168 -20.60 -4.25 -0.25
N GLU A 169 -19.72 -5.10 -0.79
CA GLU A 169 -19.73 -6.53 -0.54
C GLU A 169 -19.52 -6.88 0.94
N GLN A 170 -18.64 -6.12 1.62
CA GLN A 170 -18.28 -6.30 3.03
C GLN A 170 -19.08 -5.44 4.01
N ARG A 171 -20.19 -4.83 3.57
CA ARG A 171 -21.01 -3.91 4.38
C ARG A 171 -21.42 -4.47 5.76
N ARG A 172 -21.65 -5.79 5.84
CA ARG A 172 -21.99 -6.50 7.08
C ARG A 172 -20.80 -7.26 7.69
N GLY A 173 -19.65 -7.23 7.02
CA GLY A 173 -18.42 -7.88 7.45
C GLY A 173 -17.67 -7.06 8.50
N LYS A 174 -16.57 -7.63 8.97
CA LYS A 174 -15.68 -7.01 9.96
C LYS A 174 -14.53 -6.24 9.31
N THR A 175 -14.27 -6.43 8.02
CA THR A 175 -13.17 -5.78 7.30
C THR A 175 -13.53 -4.34 6.95
N LYS A 176 -12.69 -3.40 7.37
CA LYS A 176 -12.76 -1.96 7.07
C LYS A 176 -11.80 -1.64 5.93
N PHE A 177 -12.22 -0.75 5.03
CA PHE A 177 -11.39 -0.30 3.91
C PHE A 177 -11.12 1.19 4.01
N SER A 178 -9.86 1.58 3.83
CA SER A 178 -9.42 2.97 3.79
C SER A 178 -8.69 3.27 2.48
N LEU A 179 -9.12 4.30 1.78
CA LEU A 179 -8.49 4.82 0.56
C LEU A 179 -7.69 6.06 0.91
N LEU A 180 -6.37 6.01 0.73
CA LEU A 180 -5.47 7.15 0.92
C LEU A 180 -5.14 7.79 -0.43
N TYR A 181 -5.64 8.98 -0.65
CA TYR A 181 -5.38 9.79 -1.84
C TYR A 181 -4.21 10.73 -1.56
N LEU A 182 -3.03 10.25 -1.89
CA LEU A 182 -1.77 10.96 -1.63
C LEU A 182 -1.41 11.85 -2.83
N GLY A 183 -1.01 13.09 -2.55
CA GLY A 183 -0.26 13.93 -3.48
C GLY A 183 1.14 13.36 -3.72
N GLY A 184 2.04 14.19 -4.23
CA GLY A 184 3.46 13.79 -4.41
C GLY A 184 4.09 13.43 -3.07
N VAL A 185 4.73 12.26 -2.99
CA VAL A 185 5.49 11.77 -1.82
C VAL A 185 6.94 11.59 -2.25
N ASP A 186 7.90 12.08 -1.48
CA ASP A 186 9.33 11.94 -1.78
C ASP A 186 9.77 10.48 -1.61
N THR A 187 9.82 9.78 -2.72
CA THR A 187 10.21 8.37 -2.80
C THR A 187 10.97 8.12 -4.10
N ALA A 188 11.54 6.93 -4.22
CA ALA A 188 12.19 6.47 -5.46
C ALA A 188 11.22 6.31 -6.65
N PHE A 189 9.91 6.50 -6.47
CA PHE A 189 8.93 6.53 -7.56
C PHE A 189 9.30 7.55 -8.65
N TRP A 190 9.84 8.68 -8.25
CA TRP A 190 10.21 9.78 -9.14
C TRP A 190 11.56 9.58 -9.85
N ASP A 191 12.29 8.52 -9.50
CA ASP A 191 13.60 8.18 -10.06
C ASP A 191 13.47 7.10 -11.17
N ASP A 192 12.27 6.60 -11.46
CA ASP A 192 11.98 5.66 -12.55
C ASP A 192 11.98 6.41 -13.90
N ASP A 193 12.70 5.91 -14.89
CA ASP A 193 12.83 6.52 -16.22
C ASP A 193 11.48 6.68 -16.94
N ARG A 194 10.48 5.88 -16.57
CA ARG A 194 9.10 5.98 -17.10
C ARG A 194 8.30 7.14 -16.47
N VAL A 195 8.82 7.75 -15.41
CA VAL A 195 8.20 8.90 -14.74
C VAL A 195 8.88 10.18 -15.21
N ASN A 196 8.60 10.59 -16.45
CA ASN A 196 9.22 11.76 -17.06
C ASN A 196 8.55 13.06 -16.56
N MET A 197 8.80 13.42 -15.33
CA MET A 197 8.27 14.63 -14.70
C MET A 197 9.33 15.31 -13.84
N ARG A 198 9.55 16.61 -14.06
CA ARG A 198 10.39 17.41 -13.16
C ARG A 198 9.62 17.69 -11.88
N VAL A 199 10.17 17.26 -10.78
CA VAL A 199 9.58 17.43 -9.44
C VAL A 199 10.53 18.13 -8.49
N LYS A 200 9.98 18.80 -7.47
CA LYS A 200 10.72 19.36 -6.34
C LYS A 200 10.44 18.46 -5.14
N LYS A 201 11.34 17.54 -4.84
CA LYS A 201 11.19 16.56 -3.76
C LYS A 201 11.04 17.23 -2.38
N ASP A 202 11.72 18.35 -2.19
CA ASP A 202 11.65 19.18 -0.98
C ASP A 202 10.27 19.83 -0.71
N MET A 203 9.40 19.82 -1.72
CA MET A 203 8.02 20.33 -1.62
C MET A 203 6.97 19.20 -1.58
N MET A 204 7.39 17.96 -1.45
CA MET A 204 6.51 16.79 -1.39
C MET A 204 6.24 16.38 0.06
N LEU A 205 5.24 15.52 0.24
CA LEU A 205 5.05 14.82 1.50
C LEU A 205 6.25 13.93 1.78
N SER A 206 6.66 13.85 3.04
CA SER A 206 7.57 12.81 3.49
C SER A 206 6.84 11.45 3.60
N PRO A 207 7.54 10.32 3.44
CA PRO A 207 6.98 9.01 3.74
C PRO A 207 6.46 8.88 5.18
N GLU A 208 7.05 9.60 6.13
CA GLU A 208 6.69 9.63 7.54
C GLU A 208 5.31 10.28 7.77
N GLU A 209 5.01 11.38 7.09
CA GLU A 209 3.68 12.02 7.13
C GLU A 209 2.60 11.07 6.60
N VAL A 210 2.92 10.32 5.55
CA VAL A 210 2.01 9.27 5.03
C VAL A 210 1.85 8.14 6.05
N ALA A 211 2.92 7.71 6.70
CA ALA A 211 2.88 6.66 7.72
C ALA A 211 2.00 7.04 8.93
N ASP A 212 2.05 8.31 9.35
CA ASP A 212 1.16 8.83 10.41
C ASP A 212 -0.30 8.79 9.99
N ALA A 213 -0.60 9.12 8.74
CA ALA A 213 -1.97 9.02 8.21
C ALA A 213 -2.45 7.56 8.12
N VAL A 214 -1.59 6.63 7.72
CA VAL A 214 -1.90 5.19 7.73
C VAL A 214 -2.17 4.73 9.16
N PHE A 215 -1.31 5.08 10.12
CA PHE A 215 -1.54 4.77 11.52
C PHE A 215 -2.87 5.30 12.01
N TYR A 216 -3.20 6.55 11.69
CA TYR A 216 -4.48 7.14 12.06
C TYR A 216 -5.66 6.38 11.44
N ALA A 217 -5.56 5.97 10.18
CA ALA A 217 -6.61 5.21 9.49
C ALA A 217 -6.89 3.85 10.16
N VAL A 218 -5.83 3.10 10.52
CA VAL A 218 -5.95 1.73 11.05
C VAL A 218 -6.13 1.66 12.57
N ASN A 219 -5.94 2.77 13.29
CA ASN A 219 -6.04 2.83 14.75
C ASN A 219 -7.34 3.52 15.22
N GLN A 220 -8.40 3.44 14.42
CA GLN A 220 -9.70 4.00 14.80
C GLN A 220 -10.41 3.13 15.84
N PRO A 221 -11.23 3.73 16.72
CA PRO A 221 -12.08 2.99 17.66
C PRO A 221 -13.00 2.01 16.93
N THR A 222 -13.40 0.95 17.63
CA THR A 222 -14.41 0.01 17.12
C THR A 222 -15.70 0.78 16.77
N GLY A 223 -16.22 0.55 15.57
CA GLY A 223 -17.44 1.21 15.08
C GLY A 223 -17.20 2.43 14.19
N SER A 224 -15.95 2.91 14.08
CA SER A 224 -15.60 3.97 13.12
C SER A 224 -14.62 3.48 12.06
N VAL A 225 -14.59 4.15 10.91
CA VAL A 225 -13.65 3.92 9.82
C VAL A 225 -13.37 5.22 9.08
N MET A 226 -12.13 5.45 8.72
CA MET A 226 -11.72 6.51 7.80
C MET A 226 -11.76 5.96 6.38
N ASN A 227 -12.88 6.13 5.69
CA ASN A 227 -13.07 5.56 4.35
C ASN A 227 -12.17 6.21 3.30
N GLU A 228 -12.05 7.53 3.33
CA GLU A 228 -11.21 8.30 2.41
C GLU A 228 -10.40 9.34 3.18
N ILE A 229 -9.11 9.36 2.94
CA ILE A 229 -8.19 10.37 3.47
C ILE A 229 -7.46 10.99 2.29
N VAL A 230 -7.51 12.31 2.15
CA VAL A 230 -6.78 13.07 1.15
C VAL A 230 -5.66 13.82 1.85
N ILE A 231 -4.42 13.56 1.44
CA ILE A 231 -3.24 14.26 1.94
C ILE A 231 -2.45 14.77 0.74
N GLN A 232 -2.14 16.05 0.76
CA GLN A 232 -1.42 16.70 -0.33
C GLN A 232 -0.35 17.62 0.25
N PRO A 233 0.76 17.84 -0.47
CA PRO A 233 1.70 18.89 -0.11
C PRO A 233 0.97 20.24 -0.06
N GLU A 234 1.31 21.07 0.91
CA GLU A 234 0.72 22.41 1.06
C GLU A 234 0.87 23.25 -0.23
N SER A 235 1.95 23.03 -0.95
CA SER A 235 2.27 23.74 -2.20
C SER A 235 1.45 23.31 -3.43
N HIS A 236 0.77 22.16 -3.39
CA HIS A 236 0.07 21.57 -4.55
C HIS A 236 -1.24 20.92 -4.12
N GLN A 237 -2.22 21.74 -3.79
CA GLN A 237 -3.55 21.29 -3.44
C GLN A 237 -4.43 21.19 -4.70
N LEU A 238 -4.95 19.98 -4.95
CA LEU A 238 -6.01 19.74 -5.93
C LEU A 238 -7.34 19.70 -5.18
N VAL A 239 -8.24 20.62 -5.46
CA VAL A 239 -9.55 20.77 -4.79
C VAL A 239 -10.67 20.44 -5.76
#